data_0f0c2a47b390aaadeb48af2b78f726f5
#
_entry.id   0f0c2a47b390aaadeb48af2b78f726f5
#
_cell.length_a   1.000
_cell.length_b   1.000
_cell.length_c   1.000
_cell.angle_alpha   90.00
_cell.angle_beta   90.00
_cell.angle_gamma   90.00
#
_symmetry.space_group_name_H-M   'P 1'
#
loop_
_entity.id
_entity.type
_entity.pdbx_description
1 polymer ?
#
loop_
_entity_poly.entity_id
_entity_poly.type
_entity_poly.pdbx_seq_one_letter_code
_entity_poly.pdbx_strand_id
1 'polypeptide(L)'
;MNSIQSFTTLRVDPAQGARNSICQVGLVWVEAGIVIDAIELLVQPSDNFYLDRFIDIHGSSSAATATAPTCDKVWNKAEPINKNQNVIVHVGFAYDFPVLNKTLEHYQIEVPDYTGRCTYKMCREALDSHCEKYRIDLDHHNSLSDALACAKLFMSYQ
;
A
#
# COMPACT_ATOMS: atom_id res chain seq x y z
N MET A 1 -26.64 -6.76 2.10
CA MET A 1 -25.53 -6.21 1.29
C MET A 1 -24.63 -7.36 0.85
N ASN A 2 -24.24 -7.39 -0.40
CA ASN A 2 -23.26 -8.40 -0.83
C ASN A 2 -21.90 -8.03 -0.25
N SER A 3 -21.34 -8.89 0.60
CA SER A 3 -19.98 -8.73 1.09
C SER A 3 -18.98 -8.85 -0.07
N ILE A 4 -17.87 -8.08 -0.02
CA ILE A 4 -16.82 -8.18 -1.02
C ILE A 4 -15.97 -9.40 -0.70
N GLN A 5 -16.12 -10.45 -1.50
CA GLN A 5 -15.47 -11.74 -1.26
C GLN A 5 -13.99 -11.76 -1.64
N SER A 6 -13.60 -10.96 -2.62
CA SER A 6 -12.22 -10.87 -3.09
C SER A 6 -11.78 -9.42 -3.16
N PHE A 7 -10.63 -9.12 -2.56
CA PHE A 7 -10.03 -7.79 -2.58
C PHE A 7 -8.54 -7.85 -2.29
N THR A 8 -7.86 -6.76 -2.63
CA THR A 8 -6.44 -6.54 -2.27
C THR A 8 -6.34 -5.31 -1.39
N THR A 9 -5.60 -5.37 -0.30
CA THR A 9 -5.20 -4.15 0.41
C THR A 9 -3.83 -3.69 -0.06
N LEU A 10 -3.66 -2.38 -0.12
CA LEU A 10 -2.45 -1.73 -0.61
C LEU A 10 -1.96 -0.69 0.39
N ARG A 11 -0.66 -0.66 0.59
CA ARG A 11 0.06 0.44 1.21
C ARG A 11 1.28 0.79 0.38
N VAL A 12 1.51 2.07 0.13
CA VAL A 12 2.73 2.57 -0.50
C VAL A 12 3.36 3.65 0.36
N ASP A 13 4.67 3.61 0.50
CA ASP A 13 5.45 4.62 1.19
C ASP A 13 6.37 5.34 0.21
N PRO A 14 6.28 6.68 0.08
CA PRO A 14 7.15 7.46 -0.76
C PRO A 14 8.42 7.88 -0.01
N ALA A 15 9.49 8.08 -0.74
CA ALA A 15 10.77 8.59 -0.21
C ALA A 15 10.76 10.11 0.00
N GLN A 16 9.88 10.83 -0.69
CA GLN A 16 9.79 12.29 -0.67
C GLN A 16 8.40 12.77 -1.09
N GLY A 17 8.17 14.08 -1.11
CA GLY A 17 6.89 14.67 -1.49
C GLY A 17 6.49 14.48 -2.96
N ALA A 18 7.43 14.15 -3.85
CA ALA A 18 7.12 13.78 -5.21
C ALA A 18 6.37 12.44 -5.24
N ARG A 19 5.19 12.41 -5.87
CA ARG A 19 4.29 11.25 -5.83
C ARG A 19 4.76 10.05 -6.66
N ASN A 20 5.83 10.18 -7.41
CA ASN A 20 6.48 9.11 -8.17
C ASN A 20 7.68 8.48 -7.44
N SER A 21 7.74 8.59 -6.12
CA SER A 21 8.91 8.22 -5.32
C SER A 21 8.65 7.02 -4.39
N ILE A 22 7.89 6.04 -4.83
CA ILE A 22 7.65 4.82 -4.02
C ILE A 22 8.97 4.18 -3.61
N CYS A 23 9.11 3.85 -2.33
CA CYS A 23 10.23 3.10 -1.78
C CYS A 23 9.81 1.77 -1.11
N GLN A 24 8.56 1.64 -0.71
CA GLN A 24 7.99 0.39 -0.18
C GLN A 24 6.57 0.19 -0.70
N VAL A 25 6.20 -1.07 -0.93
CA VAL A 25 4.84 -1.48 -1.27
C VAL A 25 4.47 -2.69 -0.41
N GLY A 26 3.34 -2.62 0.27
CA GLY A 26 2.71 -3.75 0.93
C GLY A 26 1.39 -4.09 0.24
N LEU A 27 1.20 -5.35 -0.09
CA LEU A 27 0.00 -5.89 -0.74
C LEU A 27 -0.47 -7.13 -0.01
N VAL A 28 -1.77 -7.21 0.24
CA VAL A 28 -2.39 -8.39 0.84
C VAL A 28 -3.62 -8.78 0.02
N TRP A 29 -3.60 -9.97 -0.54
CA TRP A 29 -4.73 -10.52 -1.27
C TRP A 29 -5.62 -11.37 -0.37
N VAL A 30 -6.91 -11.09 -0.36
CA VAL A 30 -7.92 -11.78 0.45
C VAL A 30 -8.99 -12.37 -0.45
N GLU A 31 -9.34 -13.63 -0.21
CA GLU A 31 -10.51 -14.31 -0.81
C GLU A 31 -11.33 -15.01 0.27
N ALA A 32 -12.62 -14.83 0.22
CA ALA A 32 -13.57 -15.44 1.16
C ALA A 32 -13.18 -15.26 2.64
N GLY A 33 -12.63 -14.08 2.99
CA GLY A 33 -12.17 -13.77 4.36
C GLY A 33 -10.84 -14.41 4.75
N ILE A 34 -10.12 -15.01 3.80
CA ILE A 34 -8.83 -15.68 4.03
C ILE A 34 -7.74 -14.91 3.28
N VAL A 35 -6.63 -14.62 3.97
CA VAL A 35 -5.44 -14.07 3.32
C VAL A 35 -4.80 -15.16 2.46
N ILE A 36 -4.80 -14.93 1.14
CA ILE A 36 -4.24 -15.88 0.16
C ILE A 36 -2.77 -15.61 -0.09
N ASP A 37 -2.39 -14.32 -0.15
CA ASP A 37 -1.01 -13.92 -0.38
C ASP A 37 -0.73 -12.57 0.27
N ALA A 38 0.53 -12.34 0.65
CA ALA A 38 1.02 -11.10 1.23
C ALA A 38 2.41 -10.80 0.67
N ILE A 39 2.57 -9.65 0.04
CA ILE A 39 3.78 -9.25 -0.66
C ILE A 39 4.31 -7.95 -0.05
N GLU A 40 5.59 -7.94 0.27
CA GLU A 40 6.35 -6.74 0.59
C GLU A 40 7.42 -6.52 -0.46
N LEU A 41 7.43 -5.34 -1.07
CA LEU A 41 8.40 -4.97 -2.06
C LEU A 41 9.19 -3.75 -1.57
N LEU A 42 10.51 -3.90 -1.50
CA LEU A 42 11.42 -2.78 -1.36
C LEU A 42 11.75 -2.27 -2.77
N VAL A 43 11.61 -0.96 -2.97
CA VAL A 43 11.73 -0.32 -4.28
C VAL A 43 12.75 0.82 -4.21
N GLN A 44 13.68 0.87 -5.15
CA GLN A 44 14.53 2.06 -5.30
C GLN A 44 13.71 3.17 -5.98
N PRO A 45 13.49 4.31 -5.33
CA PRO A 45 12.90 5.48 -6.00
C PRO A 45 13.75 5.94 -7.18
N SER A 46 13.17 6.62 -8.17
CA SER A 46 13.86 6.98 -9.43
C SER A 46 15.20 7.71 -9.22
N ASP A 47 15.29 8.57 -8.23
CA ASP A 47 16.52 9.34 -7.91
C ASP A 47 17.26 8.74 -6.71
N ASN A 48 16.70 7.73 -6.08
CA ASN A 48 17.12 7.22 -4.77
C ASN A 48 17.33 8.34 -3.72
N PHE A 49 16.51 9.38 -3.81
CA PHE A 49 16.55 10.55 -2.94
C PHE A 49 15.45 10.48 -1.89
N TYR A 50 15.83 10.77 -0.66
CA TYR A 50 14.94 10.76 0.50
C TYR A 50 14.96 12.09 1.22
N LEU A 51 13.79 12.56 1.66
CA LEU A 51 13.68 13.65 2.63
C LEU A 51 13.66 13.06 4.04
N ASP A 52 14.42 13.66 4.95
CA ASP A 52 14.57 13.19 6.34
C ASP A 52 13.22 12.94 7.03
N ARG A 53 12.25 13.82 6.82
CA ARG A 53 10.91 13.66 7.41
C ARG A 53 10.20 12.35 6.99
N PHE A 54 10.49 11.82 5.80
CA PHE A 54 9.93 10.54 5.36
C PHE A 54 10.70 9.37 5.96
N ILE A 55 12.02 9.49 6.08
CA ILE A 55 12.85 8.52 6.79
C ILE A 55 12.38 8.39 8.24
N ASP A 56 12.10 9.50 8.91
CA ASP A 56 11.58 9.52 10.28
C ASP A 56 10.23 8.80 10.42
N ILE A 57 9.41 8.82 9.37
CA ILE A 57 8.10 8.16 9.37
C ILE A 57 8.21 6.65 9.18
N HIS A 58 8.91 6.18 8.13
CA HIS A 58 8.89 4.77 7.74
C HIS A 58 10.22 4.03 7.90
N GLY A 59 11.29 4.74 8.28
CA GLY A 59 12.59 4.15 8.57
C GLY A 59 13.43 3.73 7.35
N SER A 60 12.90 3.79 6.13
CA SER A 60 13.66 3.49 4.92
C SER A 60 14.51 4.67 4.47
N SER A 61 15.68 4.37 3.94
CA SER A 61 16.67 5.36 3.49
C SER A 61 17.26 5.00 2.13
N SER A 62 18.00 5.94 1.53
CA SER A 62 18.72 5.69 0.28
C SER A 62 19.72 4.54 0.39
N ALA A 63 20.31 4.33 1.56
CA ALA A 63 21.19 3.19 1.81
C ALA A 63 20.41 1.87 1.79
N ALA A 64 19.21 1.82 2.38
CA ALA A 64 18.37 0.64 2.41
C ALA A 64 17.89 0.22 1.00
N THR A 65 17.66 1.18 0.11
CA THR A 65 17.18 0.92 -1.26
C THR A 65 18.26 1.00 -2.34
N ALA A 66 19.53 1.18 -1.96
CA ALA A 66 20.64 1.32 -2.91
C ALA A 66 20.78 0.14 -3.90
N THR A 67 20.45 -1.06 -3.46
CA THR A 67 20.49 -2.30 -4.28
C THR A 67 19.10 -2.83 -4.63
N ALA A 68 18.04 -2.15 -4.19
CA ALA A 68 16.67 -2.53 -4.52
C ALA A 68 16.37 -2.26 -6.00
N PRO A 69 15.52 -3.07 -6.63
CA PRO A 69 15.06 -2.78 -7.98
C PRO A 69 14.15 -1.56 -8.03
N THR A 70 14.12 -0.89 -9.18
CA THR A 70 13.16 0.18 -9.46
C THR A 70 11.73 -0.37 -9.67
N CYS A 71 10.72 0.49 -9.58
CA CYS A 71 9.31 0.06 -9.65
C CYS A 71 8.99 -0.68 -10.95
N ASP A 72 9.51 -0.23 -12.08
CA ASP A 72 9.31 -0.88 -13.39
C ASP A 72 9.80 -2.32 -13.45
N LYS A 73 10.79 -2.67 -12.64
CA LYS A 73 11.35 -4.03 -12.59
C LYS A 73 10.57 -5.00 -11.68
N VAL A 74 9.82 -4.46 -10.72
CA VAL A 74 9.11 -5.30 -9.73
C VAL A 74 7.60 -5.27 -9.88
N TRP A 75 7.05 -4.31 -10.60
CA TRP A 75 5.62 -4.10 -10.70
C TRP A 75 4.87 -5.32 -11.26
N ASN A 76 5.49 -6.09 -12.15
CA ASN A 76 4.92 -7.31 -12.67
C ASN A 76 4.58 -8.37 -11.60
N LYS A 77 5.18 -8.28 -10.40
CA LYS A 77 4.85 -9.12 -9.25
C LYS A 77 3.59 -8.66 -8.51
N ALA A 78 3.30 -7.38 -8.56
CA ALA A 78 2.20 -6.74 -7.84
C ALA A 78 0.95 -6.52 -8.72
N GLU A 79 1.13 -6.25 -10.00
CA GLU A 79 0.04 -5.96 -10.93
C GLU A 79 -1.07 -7.03 -10.95
N PRO A 80 -0.77 -8.34 -11.02
CA PRO A 80 -1.81 -9.36 -11.07
C PRO A 80 -2.73 -9.35 -9.86
N ILE A 81 -2.25 -8.90 -8.70
CA ILE A 81 -3.03 -8.82 -7.47
C ILE A 81 -3.99 -7.63 -7.51
N ASN A 82 -3.58 -6.53 -8.17
CA ASN A 82 -4.38 -5.32 -8.27
C ASN A 82 -5.36 -5.32 -9.45
N LYS A 83 -5.06 -6.06 -10.52
CA LYS A 83 -5.83 -6.06 -11.74
C LYS A 83 -7.23 -6.62 -11.54
N ASN A 84 -8.25 -5.83 -11.93
CA ASN A 84 -9.67 -6.17 -11.81
C ASN A 84 -10.12 -6.47 -10.38
N GLN A 85 -9.42 -5.94 -9.38
CA GLN A 85 -9.71 -6.15 -7.96
C GLN A 85 -10.38 -4.92 -7.33
N ASN A 86 -11.07 -5.17 -6.22
CA ASN A 86 -11.32 -4.13 -5.24
C ASN A 86 -10.01 -3.90 -4.49
N VAL A 87 -9.45 -2.70 -4.58
CA VAL A 87 -8.22 -2.32 -3.88
C VAL A 87 -8.58 -1.44 -2.70
N ILE A 88 -8.26 -1.92 -1.52
CA ILE A 88 -8.61 -1.30 -0.25
C ILE A 88 -7.37 -0.62 0.35
N VAL A 89 -7.52 0.61 0.76
CA VAL A 89 -6.47 1.39 1.41
C VAL A 89 -7.03 2.11 2.63
N HIS A 90 -6.18 2.64 3.49
CA HIS A 90 -6.67 3.39 4.66
C HIS A 90 -6.87 4.88 4.38
N VAL A 91 -5.94 5.56 3.69
CA VAL A 91 -6.04 7.00 3.31
C VAL A 91 -5.87 7.16 1.80
N GLY A 92 -6.48 6.29 1.02
CA GLY A 92 -6.12 6.00 -0.35
C GLY A 92 -6.31 7.08 -1.38
N PHE A 93 -7.45 7.78 -1.36
CA PHE A 93 -7.75 8.75 -2.43
C PHE A 93 -6.89 10.02 -2.34
N ALA A 94 -6.45 10.38 -1.15
CA ALA A 94 -5.56 11.52 -0.95
C ALA A 94 -4.09 11.15 -1.11
N TYR A 95 -3.73 9.88 -0.94
CA TYR A 95 -2.33 9.47 -0.79
C TYR A 95 -1.95 8.22 -1.59
N ASP A 96 -2.38 7.02 -1.18
CA ASP A 96 -1.87 5.77 -1.77
C ASP A 96 -2.16 5.65 -3.28
N PHE A 97 -3.38 5.92 -3.73
CA PHE A 97 -3.73 5.82 -5.14
C PHE A 97 -3.00 6.86 -6.01
N PRO A 98 -2.94 8.16 -5.65
CA PRO A 98 -2.15 9.11 -6.42
C PRO A 98 -0.66 8.77 -6.48
N VAL A 99 -0.08 8.26 -5.40
CA VAL A 99 1.34 7.86 -5.37
C VAL A 99 1.58 6.65 -6.27
N LEU A 100 0.73 5.63 -6.19
CA LEU A 100 0.80 4.47 -7.07
C LEU A 100 0.68 4.89 -8.55
N ASN A 101 -0.38 5.60 -8.89
CA ASN A 101 -0.65 5.98 -10.27
C ASN A 101 0.45 6.85 -10.85
N LYS A 102 0.93 7.85 -10.12
CA LYS A 102 2.03 8.71 -10.57
C LYS A 102 3.36 7.98 -10.73
N THR A 103 3.63 7.00 -9.89
CA THR A 103 4.82 6.16 -10.04
C THR A 103 4.73 5.30 -11.31
N LEU A 104 3.58 4.66 -11.55
CA LEU A 104 3.38 3.86 -12.77
C LEU A 104 3.45 4.71 -14.04
N GLU A 105 2.81 5.88 -14.04
CA GLU A 105 2.91 6.86 -15.15
C GLU A 105 4.35 7.27 -15.42
N HIS A 106 5.14 7.53 -14.37
CA HIS A 106 6.55 7.91 -14.49
C HIS A 106 7.37 6.85 -15.25
N TYR A 107 7.09 5.58 -15.01
CA TYR A 107 7.72 4.46 -15.69
C TYR A 107 7.01 4.03 -16.98
N GLN A 108 6.00 4.78 -17.43
CA GLN A 108 5.20 4.47 -18.62
C GLN A 108 4.51 3.10 -18.54
N ILE A 109 4.14 2.71 -17.31
CA ILE A 109 3.39 1.49 -17.03
C ILE A 109 1.90 1.83 -17.00
N GLU A 110 1.09 1.04 -17.68
CA GLU A 110 -0.36 1.18 -17.63
C GLU A 110 -0.87 0.94 -16.21
N VAL A 111 -1.66 1.88 -15.70
CA VAL A 111 -2.33 1.72 -14.42
C VAL A 111 -3.37 0.63 -14.54
N PRO A 112 -3.33 -0.43 -13.70
CA PRO A 112 -4.32 -1.51 -13.78
C PRO A 112 -5.72 -1.00 -13.48
N ASP A 113 -6.72 -1.62 -14.12
CA ASP A 113 -8.13 -1.35 -13.84
C ASP A 113 -8.50 -1.96 -12.49
N TYR A 114 -8.79 -1.12 -11.51
CA TYR A 114 -9.19 -1.51 -10.16
C TYR A 114 -10.27 -0.57 -9.60
N THR A 115 -11.04 -1.08 -8.66
CA THR A 115 -12.02 -0.28 -7.90
C THR A 115 -11.42 0.09 -6.54
N GLY A 116 -11.09 1.37 -6.34
CA GLY A 116 -10.51 1.88 -5.11
C GLY A 116 -11.54 2.06 -3.99
N ARG A 117 -11.20 1.62 -2.77
CA ARG A 117 -11.99 1.84 -1.54
C ARG A 117 -11.09 2.29 -0.41
N CYS A 118 -11.67 2.96 0.58
CA CYS A 118 -10.90 3.56 1.67
C CYS A 118 -11.56 3.26 3.03
N THR A 119 -10.84 2.55 3.90
CA THR A 119 -11.33 2.25 5.26
C THR A 119 -11.42 3.50 6.14
N TYR A 120 -10.57 4.51 5.94
CA TYR A 120 -10.71 5.79 6.63
C TYR A 120 -12.06 6.47 6.37
N LYS A 121 -12.60 6.35 5.16
CA LYS A 121 -13.95 6.87 4.85
C LYS A 121 -15.06 6.10 5.59
N MET A 122 -14.79 4.86 5.95
CA MET A 122 -15.73 4.01 6.68
C MET A 122 -15.68 4.29 8.19
N CYS A 123 -14.49 4.38 8.78
CA CYS A 123 -14.33 4.51 10.23
C CYS A 123 -14.08 5.95 10.72
N ARG A 124 -13.48 6.81 9.88
CA ARG A 124 -13.07 8.17 10.22
C ARG A 124 -12.03 8.26 11.34
N GLU A 125 -11.26 7.21 11.52
CA GLU A 125 -10.22 7.10 12.53
C GLU A 125 -8.87 6.80 11.87
N ALA A 126 -7.77 7.22 12.48
CA ALA A 126 -6.43 6.85 12.04
C ALA A 126 -6.21 5.34 12.19
N LEU A 127 -5.34 4.77 11.37
CA LEU A 127 -5.13 3.32 11.33
C LEU A 127 -4.66 2.76 12.68
N ASP A 128 -3.69 3.42 13.31
CA ASP A 128 -3.14 3.04 14.62
C ASP A 128 -4.22 3.05 15.71
N SER A 129 -4.98 4.13 15.83
CA SER A 129 -6.06 4.27 16.80
C SER A 129 -7.14 3.20 16.60
N HIS A 130 -7.46 2.89 15.34
CA HIS A 130 -8.46 1.89 15.02
C HIS A 130 -7.96 0.47 15.32
N CYS A 131 -6.70 0.19 15.00
CA CYS A 131 -6.06 -1.09 15.32
C CYS A 131 -5.98 -1.33 16.83
N GLU A 132 -5.66 -0.32 17.63
CA GLU A 132 -5.67 -0.39 19.08
C GLU A 132 -7.06 -0.78 19.63
N LYS A 133 -8.09 -0.10 19.15
CA LYS A 133 -9.49 -0.37 19.54
C LYS A 133 -9.93 -1.81 19.25
N TYR A 134 -9.53 -2.37 18.12
CA TYR A 134 -9.90 -3.72 17.69
C TYR A 134 -8.83 -4.78 18.02
N ARG A 135 -7.76 -4.41 18.75
CA ARG A 135 -6.65 -5.30 19.13
C ARG A 135 -6.02 -5.98 17.92
N ILE A 136 -5.79 -5.21 16.86
CA ILE A 136 -5.08 -5.64 15.66
C ILE A 136 -3.61 -5.26 15.82
N ASP A 137 -2.72 -6.23 15.68
CA ASP A 137 -1.28 -5.97 15.71
C ASP A 137 -0.90 -5.06 14.54
N LEU A 138 -0.12 -4.02 14.84
CA LEU A 138 0.33 -3.05 13.88
C LEU A 138 1.77 -2.60 14.21
N ASP A 139 2.66 -2.82 13.25
CA ASP A 139 3.95 -2.11 13.16
C ASP A 139 3.76 -0.94 12.20
N HIS A 140 3.24 0.17 12.73
CA HIS A 140 2.80 1.31 11.91
C HIS A 140 3.94 1.89 11.10
N HIS A 141 3.64 2.25 9.84
CA HIS A 141 4.58 2.67 8.80
C HIS A 141 5.50 1.56 8.25
N ASN A 142 5.30 0.30 8.64
CA ASN A 142 5.74 -0.85 7.85
C ASN A 142 4.65 -1.17 6.82
N SER A 143 4.97 -1.12 5.54
CA SER A 143 3.98 -1.19 4.45
C SER A 143 3.17 -2.49 4.47
N LEU A 144 3.79 -3.62 4.74
CA LEU A 144 3.09 -4.91 4.83
C LEU A 144 2.21 -4.99 6.08
N SER A 145 2.71 -4.53 7.23
CA SER A 145 1.93 -4.48 8.49
C SER A 145 0.70 -3.59 8.35
N ASP A 146 0.85 -2.41 7.76
CA ASP A 146 -0.26 -1.49 7.48
C ASP A 146 -1.28 -2.12 6.51
N ALA A 147 -0.84 -2.82 5.47
CA ALA A 147 -1.73 -3.51 4.53
C ALA A 147 -2.48 -4.67 5.19
N LEU A 148 -1.82 -5.47 6.03
CA LEU A 148 -2.45 -6.54 6.80
C LEU A 148 -3.48 -6.01 7.79
N ALA A 149 -3.17 -4.94 8.50
CA ALA A 149 -4.09 -4.29 9.42
C ALA A 149 -5.32 -3.73 8.67
N CYS A 150 -5.11 -3.10 7.53
CA CYS A 150 -6.17 -2.61 6.66
C CYS A 150 -7.09 -3.75 6.18
N ALA A 151 -6.54 -4.91 5.83
CA ALA A 151 -7.31 -6.10 5.44
C ALA A 151 -8.21 -6.58 6.59
N LYS A 152 -7.65 -6.72 7.80
CA LYS A 152 -8.41 -7.14 8.99
C LYS A 152 -9.53 -6.16 9.32
N LEU A 153 -9.24 -4.86 9.26
CA LEU A 153 -10.25 -3.81 9.47
C LEU A 153 -11.36 -3.90 8.43
N PHE A 154 -11.01 -3.99 7.15
CA PHE A 154 -12.01 -4.06 6.09
C PHE A 154 -12.92 -5.30 6.25
N MET A 155 -12.34 -6.45 6.58
CA MET A 155 -13.13 -7.67 6.87
C MET A 155 -14.07 -7.48 8.04
N SER A 156 -13.72 -6.70 9.06
CA SER A 156 -14.59 -6.45 10.22
C SER A 156 -15.80 -5.57 9.89
N TYR A 157 -15.82 -4.90 8.74
CA TYR A 157 -16.93 -4.07 8.26
C TYR A 157 -17.83 -4.80 7.25
N GLN A 158 -17.52 -6.04 6.89
CA GLN A 158 -18.35 -6.86 5.99
C GLN A 158 -19.45 -7.58 6.77
#